data_d542d5608fb44b89e12e6d6b531d626c
#
_entry.id   d542d5608fb44b89e12e6d6b531d626c
#
_cell.length_a   1.000
_cell.length_b   1.000
_cell.length_c   1.000
_cell.angle_alpha   90.00
_cell.angle_beta   90.00
_cell.angle_gamma   90.00
#
_symmetry.space_group_name_H-M   'P 1'
#
loop_
_entity.id
_entity.type
_entity.pdbx_description
1 polymer ?
#
loop_
_entity_poly.entity_id
_entity_poly.type
_entity_poly.pdbx_seq_one_letter_code
_entity_poly.pdbx_strand_id
1 'polypeptide(L)'
;KDKSEPLVIEAASLTNENALMYNAPYYTEQSRGLLPAYDNKFNVTSWSGWLNYNAQLSASKQTIPVLMVASEAMALPQGAHQYLENATDSVNAIWLDNINQFDFYDQPEAVEKAVNAAVSHFDSAL
;
A
#
# COMPACT_ATOMS: atom_id res chain seq x y z
N LYS A 1 -20.89 26.76 18.49
CA LYS A 1 -20.14 25.57 18.01
C LYS A 1 -18.81 26.09 17.46
N ASP A 2 -17.77 25.97 18.26
CA ASP A 2 -16.40 26.26 17.82
C ASP A 2 -16.09 25.32 16.65
N LYS A 3 -15.97 25.89 15.45
CA LYS A 3 -15.38 25.19 14.31
C LYS A 3 -13.87 25.36 14.45
N SER A 4 -13.26 24.58 15.34
CA SER A 4 -11.81 24.46 15.31
C SER A 4 -11.41 23.98 13.91
N GLU A 5 -10.48 24.65 13.28
CA GLU A 5 -9.92 24.19 12.01
C GLU A 5 -9.39 22.75 12.19
N PRO A 6 -9.60 21.87 11.19
CA PRO A 6 -9.12 20.51 11.30
C PRO A 6 -7.59 20.52 11.45
N LEU A 7 -7.07 19.70 12.35
CA LEU A 7 -5.63 19.49 12.44
C LEU A 7 -5.14 18.78 11.19
N VAL A 8 -4.26 19.44 10.46
CA VAL A 8 -3.70 18.94 9.19
C VAL A 8 -2.20 18.76 9.35
N ILE A 9 -1.69 17.61 8.90
CA ILE A 9 -0.26 17.33 8.78
C ILE A 9 0.12 17.14 7.31
N GLU A 10 1.41 17.18 7.02
CA GLU A 10 1.95 16.84 5.71
C GLU A 10 1.67 15.37 5.39
N ALA A 11 1.13 15.08 4.19
CA ALA A 11 0.80 13.71 3.82
C ALA A 11 2.03 12.91 3.41
N ALA A 12 2.94 13.49 2.61
CA ALA A 12 4.16 12.83 2.16
C ALA A 12 5.36 13.79 2.24
N SER A 13 6.52 13.30 2.66
CA SER A 13 7.75 14.08 2.72
C SER A 13 8.99 13.22 2.57
N LEU A 14 10.07 13.80 2.05
CA LEU A 14 11.40 13.19 2.07
C LEU A 14 12.17 13.50 3.36
N THR A 15 11.82 14.57 4.06
CA THR A 15 12.61 15.12 5.16
C THR A 15 11.84 15.29 6.47
N ASN A 16 10.54 15.42 6.42
CA ASN A 16 9.70 15.56 7.60
C ASN A 16 9.27 14.20 8.14
N GLU A 17 9.92 13.74 9.21
CA GLU A 17 9.61 12.46 9.88
C GLU A 17 8.21 12.44 10.54
N ASN A 18 7.57 13.60 10.72
CA ASN A 18 6.21 13.69 11.24
C ASN A 18 5.13 13.70 10.13
N ALA A 19 5.51 13.62 8.87
CA ALA A 19 4.57 13.41 7.78
C ALA A 19 3.89 12.04 7.91
N LEU A 20 2.69 11.89 7.36
CA LEU A 20 1.99 10.61 7.35
C LEU A 20 2.83 9.52 6.65
N MET A 21 3.49 9.87 5.55
CA MET A 21 4.41 9.01 4.79
C MET A 21 5.78 9.68 4.73
N TYR A 22 6.70 9.22 5.55
CA TYR A 22 8.09 9.65 5.51
C TYR A 22 8.85 8.90 4.41
N ASN A 23 9.84 9.58 3.81
CA ASN A 23 10.66 9.06 2.73
C ASN A 23 9.83 8.50 1.55
N ALA A 24 8.89 9.31 1.06
CA ALA A 24 7.92 8.95 0.04
C ALA A 24 8.21 9.66 -1.31
N PRO A 25 9.24 9.26 -2.07
CA PRO A 25 9.68 9.95 -3.29
C PRO A 25 8.61 9.96 -4.38
N TYR A 26 7.81 8.92 -4.51
CA TYR A 26 6.74 8.88 -5.50
C TYR A 26 5.79 10.08 -5.41
N TYR A 27 5.42 10.50 -4.21
CA TYR A 27 4.48 11.60 -4.00
C TYR A 27 5.15 12.99 -3.95
N THR A 28 6.48 13.08 -3.94
CA THR A 28 7.22 14.32 -3.69
C THR A 28 8.13 14.73 -4.85
N GLU A 29 8.38 13.85 -5.81
CA GLU A 29 9.25 14.10 -6.96
C GLU A 29 8.45 14.22 -8.26
N GLN A 30 8.69 15.30 -9.02
CA GLN A 30 8.04 15.52 -10.32
C GLN A 30 8.41 14.47 -11.37
N SER A 31 9.59 13.89 -11.25
CA SER A 31 10.05 12.78 -12.09
C SER A 31 9.31 11.47 -11.87
N ARG A 32 8.53 11.39 -10.80
CA ARG A 32 7.75 10.22 -10.41
C ARG A 32 6.23 10.53 -10.45
N GLY A 33 5.53 10.49 -9.33
CA GLY A 33 4.07 10.61 -9.28
C GLY A 33 3.52 11.95 -8.80
N LEU A 34 4.37 12.93 -8.50
CA LEU A 34 3.90 14.23 -8.03
C LEU A 34 3.13 14.98 -9.14
N LEU A 35 1.88 15.32 -8.83
CA LEU A 35 1.03 16.14 -9.68
C LEU A 35 0.88 17.56 -9.12
N PRO A 36 0.79 18.61 -9.95
CA PRO A 36 0.62 19.99 -9.48
C PRO A 36 -0.63 20.22 -8.63
N ALA A 37 -1.66 19.39 -8.81
CA ALA A 37 -2.92 19.49 -8.05
C ALA A 37 -2.90 18.72 -6.72
N TYR A 38 -1.79 18.06 -6.37
CA TYR A 38 -1.68 17.32 -5.12
C TYR A 38 -1.49 18.26 -3.94
N ASP A 39 -2.46 18.30 -3.02
CA ASP A 39 -2.47 19.22 -1.88
C ASP A 39 -1.58 18.75 -0.69
N ASN A 40 -0.96 17.62 -0.74
CA ASN A 40 -0.03 17.10 0.26
C ASN A 40 -0.45 17.33 1.73
N LYS A 41 -1.73 17.25 2.01
CA LYS A 41 -2.31 17.46 3.35
C LYS A 41 -3.13 16.25 3.80
N PHE A 42 -2.95 15.88 5.04
CA PHE A 42 -3.71 14.82 5.68
C PHE A 42 -4.48 15.36 6.89
N ASN A 43 -5.79 15.15 6.91
CA ASN A 43 -6.64 15.52 8.04
C ASN A 43 -6.54 14.43 9.13
N VAL A 44 -5.95 14.79 10.26
CA VAL A 44 -5.70 13.88 11.38
C VAL A 44 -6.99 13.25 11.94
N THR A 45 -8.15 13.87 11.77
CA THR A 45 -9.42 13.26 12.20
C THR A 45 -9.77 11.98 11.44
N SER A 46 -9.16 11.74 10.27
CA SER A 46 -9.31 10.49 9.51
C SER A 46 -8.77 9.26 10.24
N TRP A 47 -7.86 9.42 11.20
CA TRP A 47 -7.30 8.32 12.01
C TRP A 47 -8.39 7.49 12.71
N SER A 48 -9.47 8.13 13.13
CA SER A 48 -10.58 7.44 13.79
C SER A 48 -11.14 6.28 12.93
N GLY A 49 -11.33 6.50 11.64
CA GLY A 49 -11.78 5.44 10.72
C GLY A 49 -10.69 4.39 10.45
N TRP A 50 -9.46 4.82 10.24
CA TRP A 50 -8.34 3.93 9.93
C TRP A 50 -8.02 2.98 11.08
N LEU A 51 -8.00 3.47 12.32
CA LEU A 51 -7.70 2.66 13.49
C LEU A 51 -8.79 1.61 13.80
N ASN A 52 -9.99 1.79 13.30
CA ASN A 52 -11.09 0.84 13.45
C ASN A 52 -11.19 -0.14 12.25
N TYR A 53 -10.49 0.09 11.15
CA TYR A 53 -10.49 -0.80 10.01
C TYR A 53 -9.48 -1.94 10.22
N ASN A 54 -9.95 -3.17 10.03
CA ASN A 54 -9.11 -4.36 10.16
C ASN A 54 -9.34 -5.33 8.99
N ALA A 55 -8.50 -5.24 7.96
CA ALA A 55 -8.55 -6.12 6.79
C ALA A 55 -8.21 -7.59 7.13
N GLN A 56 -7.49 -7.85 8.22
CA GLN A 56 -7.09 -9.20 8.64
C GLN A 56 -8.30 -10.13 8.87
N LEU A 57 -9.44 -9.56 9.27
CA LEU A 57 -10.67 -10.32 9.51
C LEU A 57 -11.24 -10.99 8.26
N SER A 58 -10.81 -10.58 7.05
CA SER A 58 -11.25 -11.19 5.81
C SER A 58 -10.41 -12.39 5.38
N ALA A 59 -9.22 -12.57 5.92
CA ALA A 59 -8.25 -13.59 5.48
C ALA A 59 -8.85 -15.02 5.48
N SER A 60 -9.42 -15.44 6.59
CA SER A 60 -10.01 -16.79 6.75
C SER A 60 -11.34 -16.98 6.00
N LYS A 61 -11.85 -15.96 5.33
CA LYS A 61 -13.14 -15.98 4.63
C LYS A 61 -12.99 -15.94 3.11
N GLN A 62 -11.77 -15.91 2.58
CA GLN A 62 -11.54 -15.88 1.15
C GLN A 62 -11.92 -17.22 0.53
N THR A 63 -12.79 -17.16 -0.49
CA THR A 63 -13.29 -18.33 -1.21
C THR A 63 -13.00 -18.30 -2.71
N ILE A 64 -12.52 -17.16 -3.19
CA ILE A 64 -12.12 -16.99 -4.59
C ILE A 64 -10.59 -16.96 -4.69
N PRO A 65 -10.01 -17.32 -5.84
CA PRO A 65 -8.56 -17.20 -6.03
C PRO A 65 -8.08 -15.77 -5.87
N VAL A 66 -7.08 -15.58 -5.01
CA VAL A 66 -6.44 -14.29 -4.75
C VAL A 66 -4.93 -14.43 -4.93
N LEU A 67 -4.33 -13.48 -5.63
CA LEU A 67 -2.88 -13.33 -5.70
C LEU A 67 -2.46 -12.08 -4.93
N MET A 68 -1.52 -12.26 -4.00
CA MET A 68 -0.79 -11.17 -3.36
C MET A 68 0.61 -11.09 -3.97
N VAL A 69 1.00 -9.92 -4.46
CA VAL A 69 2.39 -9.63 -4.85
C VAL A 69 2.98 -8.70 -3.81
N ALA A 70 4.03 -9.13 -3.15
CA ALA A 70 4.59 -8.49 -1.97
C ALA A 70 6.13 -8.42 -2.02
N SER A 71 6.72 -7.69 -1.08
CA SER A 71 8.17 -7.63 -0.87
C SER A 71 8.45 -7.36 0.61
N GLU A 72 9.55 -7.89 1.12
CA GLU A 72 10.01 -7.58 2.48
C GLU A 72 10.41 -6.10 2.67
N ALA A 73 10.72 -5.40 1.57
CA ALA A 73 11.05 -3.97 1.57
C ALA A 73 9.82 -3.05 1.39
N MET A 74 8.60 -3.60 1.26
CA MET A 74 7.38 -2.79 1.18
C MET A 74 7.00 -2.22 2.54
N ALA A 75 6.02 -1.30 2.56
CA ALA A 75 5.43 -0.83 3.81
C ALA A 75 4.65 -1.96 4.50
N LEU A 76 4.91 -2.17 5.79
CA LEU A 76 4.20 -3.14 6.65
C LEU A 76 4.19 -4.59 6.13
N PRO A 77 5.34 -5.20 5.77
CA PRO A 77 5.39 -6.58 5.28
C PRO A 77 4.83 -7.58 6.30
N GLN A 78 4.95 -7.29 7.60
CA GLN A 78 4.39 -8.10 8.69
C GLN A 78 2.87 -8.24 8.58
N GLY A 79 2.17 -7.21 8.09
CA GLY A 79 0.73 -7.27 7.86
C GLY A 79 0.36 -8.25 6.74
N ALA A 80 1.17 -8.35 5.70
CA ALA A 80 1.00 -9.33 4.63
C ALA A 80 1.26 -10.76 5.13
N HIS A 81 2.33 -10.98 5.88
CA HIS A 81 2.61 -12.28 6.51
C HIS A 81 1.45 -12.72 7.41
N GLN A 82 1.00 -11.85 8.31
CA GLN A 82 -0.12 -12.15 9.20
C GLN A 82 -1.41 -12.47 8.41
N TYR A 83 -1.66 -11.77 7.31
CA TYR A 83 -2.81 -12.05 6.45
C TYR A 83 -2.70 -13.46 5.86
N LEU A 84 -1.55 -13.82 5.31
CA LEU A 84 -1.30 -15.13 4.69
C LEU A 84 -1.38 -16.28 5.71
N GLU A 85 -0.86 -16.10 6.93
CA GLU A 85 -0.95 -17.10 8.00
C GLU A 85 -2.40 -17.43 8.37
N ASN A 86 -3.32 -16.48 8.22
CA ASN A 86 -4.74 -16.66 8.55
C ASN A 86 -5.63 -16.89 7.32
N ALA A 87 -5.06 -16.84 6.11
CA ALA A 87 -5.79 -16.98 4.87
C ALA A 87 -6.16 -18.44 4.59
N THR A 88 -7.15 -18.60 3.73
CA THR A 88 -7.49 -19.92 3.15
C THR A 88 -6.50 -20.27 2.03
N ASP A 89 -6.53 -21.51 1.57
CA ASP A 89 -5.73 -22.00 0.43
C ASP A 89 -6.06 -21.27 -0.89
N SER A 90 -7.12 -20.46 -0.92
CA SER A 90 -7.45 -19.61 -2.06
C SER A 90 -6.49 -18.43 -2.25
N VAL A 91 -5.72 -18.08 -1.23
CA VAL A 91 -4.79 -16.95 -1.26
C VAL A 91 -3.37 -17.44 -1.47
N ASN A 92 -2.76 -17.01 -2.57
CA ASN A 92 -1.37 -17.28 -2.89
C ASN A 92 -0.56 -15.98 -2.85
N ALA A 93 0.73 -16.08 -2.56
CA ALA A 93 1.62 -14.93 -2.56
C ALA A 93 2.87 -15.16 -3.39
N ILE A 94 3.32 -14.10 -4.05
CA ILE A 94 4.64 -14.01 -4.69
C ILE A 94 5.40 -12.89 -3.99
N TRP A 95 6.58 -13.24 -3.48
CA TRP A 95 7.47 -12.29 -2.82
C TRP A 95 8.58 -11.88 -3.78
N LEU A 96 8.70 -10.58 -4.01
CA LEU A 96 9.74 -9.98 -4.85
C LEU A 96 10.87 -9.44 -3.98
N ASP A 97 12.11 -9.63 -4.41
CA ASP A 97 13.27 -9.19 -3.65
C ASP A 97 13.51 -7.69 -3.83
N ASN A 98 13.78 -7.00 -2.71
CA ASN A 98 14.25 -5.62 -2.66
C ASN A 98 13.39 -4.57 -3.39
N ILE A 99 12.10 -4.81 -3.55
CA ILE A 99 11.15 -3.85 -4.12
C ILE A 99 10.49 -3.09 -2.97
N ASN A 100 10.72 -1.78 -2.88
CA ASN A 100 10.03 -0.97 -1.87
C ASN A 100 8.60 -0.63 -2.30
N GLN A 101 7.80 -0.10 -1.37
CA GLN A 101 6.39 0.20 -1.62
C GLN A 101 6.17 1.08 -2.85
N PHE A 102 7.00 2.10 -3.03
CA PHE A 102 6.81 3.08 -4.10
C PHE A 102 7.30 2.59 -5.45
N ASP A 103 8.21 1.60 -5.50
CA ASP A 103 8.71 1.02 -6.74
C ASP A 103 7.63 0.23 -7.47
N PHE A 104 6.68 -0.34 -6.74
CA PHE A 104 5.50 -0.99 -7.33
C PHE A 104 4.60 -0.03 -8.13
N TYR A 105 4.73 1.28 -7.95
CA TYR A 105 3.86 2.26 -8.59
C TYR A 105 4.38 2.70 -9.97
N ASP A 106 5.69 2.81 -10.15
CA ASP A 106 6.26 3.45 -11.34
C ASP A 106 7.60 2.87 -11.82
N GLN A 107 8.25 1.99 -11.05
CA GLN A 107 9.52 1.44 -11.48
C GLN A 107 9.29 0.27 -12.45
N PRO A 108 9.82 0.34 -13.71
CA PRO A 108 9.48 -0.62 -14.76
C PRO A 108 9.68 -2.08 -14.37
N GLU A 109 10.79 -2.41 -13.72
CA GLU A 109 11.10 -3.79 -13.33
C GLU A 109 10.09 -4.34 -12.31
N ALA A 110 9.74 -3.54 -11.29
CA ALA A 110 8.79 -3.94 -10.26
C ALA A 110 7.38 -4.09 -10.84
N VAL A 111 6.96 -3.13 -11.67
CA VAL A 111 5.67 -3.16 -12.35
C VAL A 111 5.57 -4.35 -13.29
N GLU A 112 6.60 -4.62 -14.11
CA GLU A 112 6.61 -5.76 -15.04
C GLU A 112 6.49 -7.10 -14.30
N LYS A 113 7.23 -7.30 -13.22
CA LYS A 113 7.14 -8.52 -12.41
C LYS A 113 5.74 -8.70 -11.82
N ALA A 114 5.15 -7.64 -11.27
CA ALA A 114 3.82 -7.68 -10.69
C ALA A 114 2.74 -7.95 -11.76
N VAL A 115 2.83 -7.31 -12.92
CA VAL A 115 1.91 -7.50 -14.05
C VAL A 115 1.98 -8.93 -14.58
N ASN A 116 3.18 -9.46 -14.80
CA ASN A 116 3.35 -10.83 -15.29
C ASN A 116 2.76 -11.86 -14.31
N ALA A 117 2.94 -11.66 -13.01
CA ALA A 117 2.33 -12.49 -11.99
C ALA A 117 0.80 -12.40 -12.02
N ALA A 118 0.25 -11.19 -12.17
CA ALA A 118 -1.19 -10.98 -12.25
C ALA A 118 -1.80 -11.62 -13.50
N VAL A 119 -1.17 -11.46 -14.68
CA VAL A 119 -1.62 -12.09 -15.93
C VAL A 119 -1.66 -13.62 -15.77
N SER A 120 -0.57 -14.22 -15.28
CA SER A 120 -0.51 -15.68 -15.05
C SER A 120 -1.59 -16.16 -14.07
N HIS A 121 -1.88 -15.38 -13.04
CA HIS A 121 -2.95 -15.68 -12.09
C HIS A 121 -4.33 -15.66 -12.76
N PHE A 122 -4.64 -14.62 -13.52
CA PHE A 122 -5.93 -14.52 -14.19
C PHE A 122 -6.11 -15.59 -15.27
N ASP A 123 -5.08 -15.90 -16.03
CA ASP A 123 -5.13 -16.97 -17.05
C ASP A 123 -5.40 -18.35 -16.43
N SER A 124 -4.97 -18.56 -15.18
CA SER A 124 -5.18 -19.84 -14.49
C SER A 124 -6.47 -19.90 -13.66
N ALA A 125 -7.02 -18.75 -13.27
CA ALA A 125 -8.16 -18.66 -12.36
C ALA A 125 -9.50 -18.37 -13.05
N LEU A 126 -9.49 -17.93 -14.30
CA LEU A 126 -10.66 -17.63 -15.13
C LEU A 126 -10.83 -18.65 -16.26
#